data_5edd119f77fa6039fdfeae3e2e6c4418
#
_entry.id   5edd119f77fa6039fdfeae3e2e6c4418
#
_cell.length_a   1.000
_cell.length_b   1.000
_cell.length_c   1.000
_cell.angle_alpha   90.00
_cell.angle_beta   90.00
_cell.angle_gamma   90.00
#
_symmetry.space_group_name_H-M   'P 1'
#
loop_
_entity.id
_entity.type
_entity.pdbx_description
1 polymer ?
#
loop_
_entity_poly.entity_id
_entity_poly.type
_entity_poly.pdbx_seq_one_letter_code
_entity_poly.pdbx_strand_id
1 'polypeptide(L)' 'NVMHLITDFRLAIVEQQLKDLQTQLRHAGNDVERVRALLIKHRDVQIIRDQLARQVGR' A
#
# COMPACT_ATOMS: atom_id res chain seq x y z
N ASN A 1 22.09 8.85 6.13
CA ASN A 1 21.18 9.90 6.50
C ASN A 1 19.89 9.34 7.11
N VAL A 2 19.53 9.85 8.28
CA VAL A 2 18.38 9.37 9.05
C VAL A 2 17.06 9.53 8.25
N MET A 3 16.94 10.58 7.47
CA MET A 3 15.74 10.84 6.67
C MET A 3 15.49 9.72 5.64
N HIS A 4 16.54 9.22 5.02
CA HIS A 4 16.43 8.13 4.06
C HIS A 4 16.00 6.82 4.73
N LEU A 5 16.53 6.55 5.91
CA LEU A 5 16.16 5.35 6.66
C LEU A 5 14.67 5.36 7.04
N ILE A 6 14.17 6.52 7.45
CA ILE A 6 12.74 6.65 7.81
C ILE A 6 11.86 6.45 6.58
N THR A 7 12.23 7.04 5.45
CA THR A 7 11.48 6.89 4.21
C THR A 7 11.47 5.43 3.73
N ASP A 8 12.62 4.76 3.79
CA ASP A 8 12.74 3.36 3.42
C ASP A 8 11.85 2.48 4.31
N PHE A 9 11.84 2.78 5.61
CA PHE A 9 11.02 2.04 6.58
C PHE A 9 9.54 2.22 6.28
N ARG A 10 9.12 3.45 5.98
CA ARG A 10 7.73 3.74 5.62
C ARG A 10 7.34 3.02 4.35
N LEU A 11 8.22 3.02 3.36
CA LEU A 11 7.96 2.33 2.09
C LEU A 11 7.77 0.84 2.32
N ALA A 12 8.59 0.22 3.17
CA ALA A 12 8.45 -1.19 3.49
C ALA A 12 7.10 -1.50 4.14
N ILE A 13 6.65 -0.63 5.07
CA ILE A 13 5.34 -0.78 5.72
C ILE A 13 4.21 -0.67 4.68
N VAL A 14 4.29 0.31 3.80
CA VAL A 14 3.27 0.53 2.77
C VAL A 14 3.21 -0.65 1.82
N GLU A 15 4.35 -1.19 1.41
CA GLU A 15 4.39 -2.37 0.54
C GLU A 15 3.76 -3.58 1.22
N GLN A 16 4.00 -3.75 2.52
CA GLN A 16 3.37 -4.82 3.29
C GLN A 16 1.85 -4.64 3.33
N GLN A 17 1.37 -3.41 3.51
CA GLN A 17 -0.06 -3.11 3.49
C GLN A 17 -0.68 -3.47 2.14
N LEU A 18 0.02 -3.18 1.03
CA LEU A 18 -0.47 -3.53 -0.30
C LEU A 18 -0.61 -5.04 -0.47
N LYS A 19 0.36 -5.80 0.02
CA LYS A 19 0.29 -7.27 -0.02
C LYS A 19 -0.88 -7.79 0.81
N ASP A 20 -1.08 -7.23 2.00
CA ASP A 20 -2.20 -7.61 2.87
C ASP A 20 -3.54 -7.31 2.20
N LEU A 21 -3.66 -6.17 1.55
CA LEU A 21 -4.88 -5.80 0.83
C LEU A 21 -5.16 -6.76 -0.33
N GLN A 22 -4.12 -7.15 -1.06
CA GLN A 22 -4.29 -8.15 -2.13
C GLN A 22 -4.79 -9.47 -1.59
N THR A 23 -4.26 -9.91 -0.45
CA THR A 23 -4.72 -11.13 0.21
C THR A 23 -6.18 -11.02 0.64
N GLN A 24 -6.54 -9.88 1.23
CA GLN A 24 -7.92 -9.63 1.64
C GLN A 24 -8.87 -9.61 0.44
N LEU A 25 -8.44 -9.06 -0.69
CA LEU A 25 -9.24 -9.06 -1.91
C LEU A 25 -9.53 -10.47 -2.39
N ARG A 26 -8.53 -11.36 -2.33
CA ARG A 26 -8.73 -12.76 -2.68
C ARG A 26 -9.74 -13.45 -1.77
N HIS A 27 -9.71 -13.14 -0.48
CA HIS A 27 -10.59 -13.73 0.51
C HIS A 27 -11.98 -13.10 0.52
N ALA A 28 -12.13 -11.90 -0.03
CA ALA A 28 -13.43 -11.23 -0.10
C ALA A 28 -14.40 -11.96 -1.04
N GLY A 29 -13.90 -12.66 -2.04
CA GLY A 29 -14.73 -13.47 -2.94
C GLY A 29 -15.78 -12.62 -3.66
N ASN A 30 -17.06 -12.96 -3.44
CA ASN A 30 -18.18 -12.31 -4.10
C ASN A 30 -18.79 -11.18 -3.29
N ASP A 31 -18.16 -10.78 -2.18
CA ASP A 31 -18.65 -9.66 -1.37
C ASP A 31 -18.32 -8.34 -2.05
N VAL A 32 -19.25 -7.83 -2.84
CA VAL A 32 -19.05 -6.64 -3.68
C VAL A 32 -18.71 -5.42 -2.84
N GLU A 33 -19.41 -5.23 -1.71
CA GLU A 33 -19.14 -4.06 -0.86
C GLU A 33 -17.74 -4.10 -0.28
N ARG A 34 -17.33 -5.26 0.19
CA ARG A 34 -16.00 -5.43 0.77
C ARG A 34 -14.92 -5.25 -0.28
N VAL A 35 -15.11 -5.84 -1.48
CA VAL A 35 -14.18 -5.68 -2.59
C VAL A 35 -14.04 -4.21 -2.96
N ARG A 36 -15.14 -3.49 -3.05
CA ARG A 36 -15.11 -2.07 -3.39
C ARG A 36 -14.32 -1.26 -2.35
N ALA A 37 -14.58 -1.49 -1.07
CA ALA A 37 -13.88 -0.80 0.00
C ALA A 37 -12.37 -1.11 -0.03
N LEU A 38 -12.01 -2.36 -0.27
CA LEU A 38 -10.61 -2.76 -0.35
C LEU A 38 -9.92 -2.17 -1.57
N LEU A 39 -10.62 -2.06 -2.70
CA LEU A 39 -10.05 -1.45 -3.90
C LEU A 39 -9.76 0.04 -3.70
N ILE A 40 -10.67 0.75 -3.03
CA ILE A 40 -10.45 2.16 -2.71
C ILE A 40 -9.23 2.31 -1.81
N LYS A 41 -9.15 1.49 -0.78
CA LYS A 41 -8.01 1.52 0.16
C LYS A 41 -6.71 1.16 -0.53
N HIS A 42 -6.74 0.15 -1.40
CA HIS A 42 -5.57 -0.27 -2.17
C HIS A 42 -5.07 0.88 -3.05
N ARG A 43 -5.97 1.57 -3.72
CA ARG A 43 -5.63 2.72 -4.55
C ARG A 43 -4.97 3.82 -3.72
N ASP A 44 -5.54 4.16 -2.56
CA ASP A 44 -5.01 5.21 -1.72
C ASP A 44 -3.60 4.86 -1.21
N VAL A 45 -3.41 3.62 -0.78
CA VAL A 45 -2.10 3.16 -0.31
C VAL A 45 -1.10 3.14 -1.45
N GLN A 46 -1.53 2.78 -2.65
CA GLN A 46 -0.65 2.77 -3.82
C GLN A 46 -0.17 4.17 -4.18
N ILE A 47 -1.02 5.18 -4.05
CA ILE A 47 -0.63 6.58 -4.27
C ILE A 47 0.44 6.99 -3.26
N ILE A 48 0.26 6.64 -2.00
CA ILE A 48 1.24 6.93 -0.95
C ILE A 48 2.57 6.22 -1.26
N ARG A 49 2.51 4.97 -1.68
CA ARG A 49 3.70 4.21 -2.06
C ARG A 49 4.46 4.91 -3.19
N ASP A 50 3.75 5.37 -4.21
CA ASP A 50 4.39 6.03 -5.35
C ASP A 50 5.08 7.32 -4.93
N GLN A 51 4.46 8.08 -4.03
CA GLN A 51 5.06 9.30 -3.50
C GLN A 51 6.34 9.00 -2.71
N LEU A 52 6.30 7.97 -1.87
CA LEU A 52 7.48 7.56 -1.09
C LEU A 52 8.59 7.03 -2.00
N ALA A 53 8.22 6.26 -3.02
CA ALA A 53 9.18 5.70 -3.96
C ALA A 53 9.92 6.82 -4.72
N ARG A 54 9.23 7.89 -5.06
CA ARG A 54 9.84 9.03 -5.73
C ARG A 54 10.88 9.72 -4.83
N GLN A 55 10.62 9.78 -3.52
CA GLN A 55 11.56 10.35 -2.57
C GLN A 55 12.80 9.49 -2.42
N VAL A 56 12.62 8.17 -2.38
CA VAL A 56 13.73 7.23 -2.24
C VAL A 56 14.54 7.11 -3.52
N GLY A 57 13.90 7.22 -4.68
CA GLY A 57 14.54 7.05 -5.97
C GLY A 57 15.54 8.16 -6.34
N ARG A 58 15.79 9.09 -5.46
CA ARG A 58 16.77 10.14 -5.64
C ARG A 58 17.83 10.10 -4.54
#